data_9b1c21206fdade35ae45182e68a8b5b3
#
_entry.id   9b1c21206fdade35ae45182e68a8b5b3
#
_cell.length_a   1.000
_cell.length_b   1.000
_cell.length_c   1.000
_cell.angle_alpha   90.00
_cell.angle_beta   90.00
_cell.angle_gamma   90.00
#
_symmetry.space_group_name_H-M   'P 1'
#
loop_
_entity.id
_entity.type
_entity.pdbx_description
1 polymer ?
#
loop_
_entity_poly.entity_id
_entity_poly.type
_entity_poly.pdbx_seq_one_letter_code
_entity_poly.pdbx_strand_id
1 'polypeptide(L)'
;MKKTLLSLCLLLSLLPMRLLATTEVYVVAVGVNTYKGEPGMSLNFCRQDAMKFASMMLTQTTHVTTLYDEQATRRAVYDKLKQVCSLADADDVVIFYYSGHGMPSGFCCHDIVYTQTGLTYTDMQSLFKGCKAKNKMVYADSCYSGKLRPSGRRSGSAGKKSPVMFFLSSRSNETSIEMKEKQNGVFTYYLVKGLSGAADSNHDKFITAKEIFHYVSYQVKQASRQRQHPVMWGKFADDMIVACLN
;
A
#
# COMPACT_ATOMS: atom_id res chain seq x y z
N MET A 1 -2.14 -34.85 -66.79
CA MET A 1 -1.59 -35.39 -65.52
C MET A 1 -1.89 -34.41 -64.41
N LYS A 2 -2.81 -34.83 -63.57
CA LYS A 2 -3.49 -34.04 -62.54
C LYS A 2 -2.89 -34.35 -61.16
N LYS A 3 -3.09 -33.41 -60.21
CA LYS A 3 -3.03 -33.55 -58.75
C LYS A 3 -1.64 -33.48 -58.14
N THR A 4 -1.42 -32.34 -57.46
CA THR A 4 -1.09 -32.27 -56.03
C THR A 4 -0.78 -30.80 -55.67
N LEU A 5 -1.83 -30.07 -55.33
CA LEU A 5 -1.71 -28.74 -54.71
C LEU A 5 -2.90 -28.56 -53.76
N LEU A 6 -2.89 -29.33 -52.66
CA LEU A 6 -3.90 -29.14 -51.61
C LEU A 6 -3.41 -29.84 -50.35
N SER A 7 -2.50 -29.25 -49.62
CA SER A 7 -2.19 -29.64 -48.22
C SER A 7 -1.15 -28.73 -47.56
N LEU A 8 -1.30 -27.39 -47.62
CA LEU A 8 -0.41 -26.49 -46.89
C LEU A 8 -1.14 -25.30 -46.26
N CYS A 9 -2.42 -25.41 -45.96
CA CYS A 9 -3.20 -24.30 -45.38
C CYS A 9 -3.85 -24.62 -44.02
N LEU A 10 -3.41 -25.62 -43.28
CA LEU A 10 -4.09 -25.99 -42.02
C LEU A 10 -3.15 -26.15 -40.83
N LEU A 11 -2.05 -25.43 -40.80
CA LEU A 11 -1.10 -25.48 -39.65
C LEU A 11 -0.74 -24.09 -39.05
N LEU A 12 -1.58 -23.07 -39.31
CA LEU A 12 -1.31 -21.71 -38.81
C LEU A 12 -2.31 -21.21 -37.77
N SER A 13 -3.02 -22.07 -37.02
CA SER A 13 -4.06 -21.66 -36.08
C SER A 13 -3.86 -22.16 -34.65
N LEU A 14 -2.67 -22.56 -34.25
CA LEU A 14 -2.33 -22.92 -32.85
C LEU A 14 -1.12 -22.14 -32.30
N LEU A 15 -1.02 -20.86 -32.67
CA LEU A 15 -0.27 -19.95 -31.79
C LEU A 15 -1.15 -19.72 -30.54
N PRO A 16 -0.69 -20.11 -29.34
CA PRO A 16 -1.41 -19.71 -28.14
C PRO A 16 -1.44 -18.18 -28.16
N MET A 17 -2.64 -17.60 -28.30
CA MET A 17 -2.84 -16.20 -27.91
C MET A 17 -2.37 -16.14 -26.46
N ARG A 18 -1.16 -15.67 -26.23
CA ARG A 18 -0.76 -15.19 -24.91
C ARG A 18 -1.75 -14.06 -24.62
N LEU A 19 -2.77 -14.38 -23.84
CA LEU A 19 -3.57 -13.37 -23.16
C LEU A 19 -2.53 -12.51 -22.42
N LEU A 20 -2.32 -11.29 -22.89
CA LEU A 20 -1.48 -10.33 -22.18
C LEU A 20 -2.14 -10.21 -20.81
N ALA A 21 -1.52 -10.78 -19.80
CA ALA A 21 -2.01 -10.66 -18.43
C ALA A 21 -2.03 -9.17 -18.12
N THR A 22 -3.22 -8.63 -17.87
CA THR A 22 -3.38 -7.26 -17.42
C THR A 22 -2.90 -7.20 -15.98
N THR A 23 -2.06 -6.23 -15.64
CA THR A 23 -1.65 -5.97 -14.27
C THR A 23 -2.86 -5.54 -13.45
N GLU A 24 -3.25 -6.35 -12.49
CA GLU A 24 -4.32 -6.01 -11.54
C GLU A 24 -3.73 -5.38 -10.28
N VAL A 25 -4.47 -4.43 -9.71
CA VAL A 25 -4.09 -3.75 -8.48
C VAL A 25 -5.11 -4.06 -7.41
N TYR A 26 -4.71 -4.78 -6.37
CA TYR A 26 -5.55 -5.13 -5.23
C TYR A 26 -5.24 -4.21 -4.05
N VAL A 27 -6.28 -3.62 -3.47
CA VAL A 27 -6.17 -2.65 -2.37
C VAL A 27 -6.96 -3.12 -1.16
N VAL A 28 -6.32 -3.09 0.00
CA VAL A 28 -6.98 -3.21 1.31
C VAL A 28 -6.71 -1.94 2.08
N ALA A 29 -7.76 -1.12 2.30
CA ALA A 29 -7.68 0.14 3.02
C ALA A 29 -8.40 0.03 4.38
N VAL A 30 -7.65 0.31 5.45
CA VAL A 30 -8.10 0.18 6.83
C VAL A 30 -8.02 1.51 7.55
N GLY A 31 -9.12 1.91 8.22
CA GLY A 31 -9.17 3.12 9.05
C GLY A 31 -9.84 2.84 10.40
N VAL A 32 -9.13 3.11 11.49
CA VAL A 32 -9.60 2.80 12.84
C VAL A 32 -9.63 4.06 13.69
N ASN A 33 -10.84 4.60 13.91
CA ASN A 33 -11.08 5.70 14.82
C ASN A 33 -11.35 5.22 16.24
N THR A 34 -11.99 4.06 16.40
CA THR A 34 -12.47 3.54 17.69
C THR A 34 -11.84 2.19 18.01
N TYR A 35 -11.57 1.97 19.28
CA TYR A 35 -10.93 0.76 19.81
C TYR A 35 -11.81 0.13 20.88
N LYS A 36 -12.12 -1.16 20.73
CA LYS A 36 -13.00 -1.89 21.62
C LYS A 36 -12.43 -1.94 23.04
N GLY A 37 -13.22 -1.44 24.01
CA GLY A 37 -12.79 -1.42 25.40
C GLY A 37 -11.80 -0.31 25.78
N GLU A 38 -11.35 0.50 24.82
CA GLU A 38 -10.36 1.56 25.03
C GLU A 38 -10.85 2.92 24.49
N PRO A 39 -11.94 3.50 25.04
CA PRO A 39 -12.51 4.75 24.51
C PRO A 39 -11.53 5.94 24.56
N GLY A 40 -10.54 5.91 25.46
CA GLY A 40 -9.47 6.92 25.53
C GLY A 40 -8.48 6.90 24.37
N MET A 41 -8.51 5.85 23.52
CA MET A 41 -7.69 5.74 22.32
C MET A 41 -8.36 6.28 21.06
N SER A 42 -9.56 6.84 21.14
CA SER A 42 -10.30 7.32 19.96
C SER A 42 -9.53 8.37 19.17
N LEU A 43 -9.56 8.26 17.83
CA LEU A 43 -9.01 9.18 16.85
C LEU A 43 -10.14 9.82 16.02
N ASN A 44 -9.83 10.88 15.26
CA ASN A 44 -10.92 11.63 14.60
C ASN A 44 -11.04 11.31 13.11
N PHE A 45 -9.94 11.11 12.39
CA PHE A 45 -9.96 11.14 10.93
C PHE A 45 -9.44 9.88 10.23
N CYS A 46 -9.08 8.82 10.96
CA CYS A 46 -8.48 7.62 10.37
C CYS A 46 -9.43 6.90 9.41
N ARG A 47 -10.73 6.84 9.74
CA ARG A 47 -11.76 6.34 8.83
C ARG A 47 -11.84 7.18 7.56
N GLN A 48 -11.87 8.52 7.71
CA GLN A 48 -11.90 9.45 6.57
C GLN A 48 -10.66 9.34 5.70
N ASP A 49 -9.50 9.14 6.31
CA ASP A 49 -8.24 8.91 5.62
C ASP A 49 -8.33 7.68 4.71
N ALA A 50 -8.77 6.55 5.27
CA ALA A 50 -8.93 5.31 4.52
C ALA A 50 -10.01 5.42 3.43
N MET A 51 -11.12 6.15 3.68
CA MET A 51 -12.15 6.42 2.68
C MET A 51 -11.59 7.24 1.51
N LYS A 52 -10.84 8.32 1.77
CA LYS A 52 -10.25 9.15 0.72
C LYS A 52 -9.18 8.41 -0.07
N PHE A 53 -8.35 7.64 0.61
CA PHE A 53 -7.38 6.78 -0.07
C PHE A 53 -8.06 5.75 -0.96
N ALA A 54 -9.07 5.04 -0.46
CA ALA A 54 -9.85 4.06 -1.22
C ALA A 54 -10.56 4.70 -2.42
N SER A 55 -11.18 5.89 -2.24
CA SER A 55 -11.84 6.62 -3.32
C SER A 55 -10.86 7.02 -4.42
N MET A 56 -9.66 7.44 -4.08
CA MET A 56 -8.61 7.72 -5.06
C MET A 56 -8.19 6.43 -5.79
N MET A 57 -8.00 5.32 -5.06
CA MET A 57 -7.62 4.04 -5.69
C MET A 57 -8.69 3.49 -6.63
N LEU A 58 -9.98 3.78 -6.40
CA LEU A 58 -11.08 3.39 -7.31
C LEU A 58 -10.98 4.06 -8.70
N THR A 59 -10.18 5.09 -8.87
CA THR A 59 -9.85 5.64 -10.20
C THR A 59 -8.86 4.78 -10.99
N GLN A 60 -8.16 3.86 -10.32
CA GLN A 60 -7.12 3.01 -10.89
C GLN A 60 -7.49 1.52 -10.94
N THR A 61 -8.37 1.07 -10.05
CA THR A 61 -8.79 -0.34 -9.97
C THR A 61 -10.16 -0.49 -9.32
N THR A 62 -10.86 -1.57 -9.67
CA THR A 62 -12.13 -1.96 -9.00
C THR A 62 -11.90 -2.87 -7.79
N HIS A 63 -10.69 -3.39 -7.60
CA HIS A 63 -10.36 -4.34 -6.53
C HIS A 63 -9.97 -3.63 -5.23
N VAL A 64 -10.86 -2.76 -4.73
CA VAL A 64 -10.66 -2.02 -3.48
C VAL A 64 -11.57 -2.59 -2.40
N THR A 65 -10.96 -3.02 -1.29
CA THR A 65 -11.66 -3.46 -0.08
C THR A 65 -11.37 -2.48 1.05
N THR A 66 -12.40 -2.10 1.79
CA THR A 66 -12.30 -1.20 2.93
C THR A 66 -12.76 -1.89 4.21
N LEU A 67 -12.07 -1.62 5.32
CA LEU A 67 -12.45 -2.07 6.66
C LEU A 67 -12.33 -0.88 7.61
N TYR A 68 -13.44 -0.53 8.27
CA TYR A 68 -13.51 0.63 9.16
C TYR A 68 -13.95 0.21 10.55
N ASP A 69 -13.35 0.79 11.57
CA ASP A 69 -13.73 0.66 12.97
C ASP A 69 -14.03 -0.80 13.35
N GLU A 70 -15.25 -1.17 13.74
CA GLU A 70 -15.67 -2.51 14.17
C GLU A 70 -15.38 -3.61 13.11
N GLN A 71 -15.32 -3.24 11.83
CA GLN A 71 -14.98 -4.18 10.76
C GLN A 71 -13.46 -4.45 10.72
N ALA A 72 -12.65 -3.53 11.24
CA ALA A 72 -11.18 -3.60 11.20
C ALA A 72 -10.60 -4.41 12.37
N THR A 73 -11.17 -5.58 12.65
CA THR A 73 -10.58 -6.52 13.62
C THR A 73 -9.29 -7.13 13.05
N ARG A 74 -8.36 -7.55 13.92
CA ARG A 74 -7.12 -8.19 13.49
C ARG A 74 -7.37 -9.36 12.54
N ARG A 75 -8.34 -10.21 12.87
CA ARG A 75 -8.69 -11.36 12.04
C ARG A 75 -9.22 -10.92 10.67
N ALA A 76 -10.16 -9.98 10.62
CA ALA A 76 -10.74 -9.52 9.37
C ALA A 76 -9.70 -8.88 8.45
N VAL A 77 -8.81 -8.04 8.98
CA VAL A 77 -7.72 -7.42 8.21
C VAL A 77 -6.74 -8.47 7.70
N TYR A 78 -6.33 -9.41 8.55
CA TYR A 78 -5.42 -10.51 8.17
C TYR A 78 -6.02 -11.39 7.08
N ASP A 79 -7.27 -11.85 7.25
CA ASP A 79 -7.95 -12.73 6.31
C ASP A 79 -8.16 -12.03 4.96
N LYS A 80 -8.46 -10.72 4.95
CA LYS A 80 -8.61 -9.95 3.71
C LYS A 80 -7.27 -9.78 2.98
N LEU A 81 -6.20 -9.47 3.70
CA LEU A 81 -4.86 -9.42 3.11
C LEU A 81 -4.43 -10.78 2.55
N LYS A 82 -4.71 -11.86 3.28
CA LYS A 82 -4.45 -13.23 2.82
C LYS A 82 -5.23 -13.54 1.54
N GLN A 83 -6.50 -13.16 1.48
CA GLN A 83 -7.35 -13.34 0.30
C GLN A 83 -6.77 -12.62 -0.93
N VAL A 84 -6.47 -11.33 -0.85
CA VAL A 84 -5.92 -10.59 -1.98
C VAL A 84 -4.54 -11.12 -2.39
N CYS A 85 -3.70 -11.52 -1.45
CA CYS A 85 -2.41 -12.16 -1.75
C CYS A 85 -2.56 -13.52 -2.45
N SER A 86 -3.66 -14.23 -2.23
CA SER A 86 -3.92 -15.51 -2.92
C SER A 86 -4.49 -15.33 -4.32
N LEU A 87 -5.17 -14.21 -4.59
CA LEU A 87 -5.73 -13.86 -5.91
C LEU A 87 -4.67 -13.29 -6.84
N ALA A 88 -3.73 -12.52 -6.29
CA ALA A 88 -2.72 -11.80 -7.07
C ALA A 88 -1.71 -12.74 -7.74
N ASP A 89 -1.45 -12.49 -9.02
CA ASP A 89 -0.45 -13.16 -9.84
C ASP A 89 0.90 -12.41 -9.83
N ALA A 90 1.86 -12.93 -10.61
CA ALA A 90 3.22 -12.42 -10.61
C ALA A 90 3.35 -10.99 -11.15
N ASP A 91 2.46 -10.56 -12.03
CA ASP A 91 2.47 -9.23 -12.63
C ASP A 91 1.63 -8.20 -11.87
N ASP A 92 0.92 -8.64 -10.82
CA ASP A 92 0.00 -7.82 -10.06
C ASP A 92 0.67 -6.97 -8.98
N VAL A 93 -0.13 -6.07 -8.42
CA VAL A 93 0.24 -5.17 -7.32
C VAL A 93 -0.71 -5.37 -6.14
N VAL A 94 -0.17 -5.49 -4.92
CA VAL A 94 -0.96 -5.53 -3.69
C VAL A 94 -0.62 -4.32 -2.83
N ILE A 95 -1.63 -3.53 -2.48
CA ILE A 95 -1.51 -2.33 -1.65
C ILE A 95 -2.27 -2.53 -0.35
N PHE A 96 -1.57 -2.33 0.75
CA PHE A 96 -2.16 -2.20 2.08
C PHE A 96 -2.03 -0.76 2.55
N TYR A 97 -3.16 -0.14 2.85
CA TYR A 97 -3.24 1.17 3.48
C TYR A 97 -3.81 1.04 4.89
N TYR A 98 -3.21 1.74 5.84
CA TYR A 98 -3.68 1.79 7.22
C TYR A 98 -3.64 3.22 7.76
N SER A 99 -4.70 3.64 8.46
CA SER A 99 -4.73 4.83 9.30
C SER A 99 -5.30 4.49 10.68
N GLY A 100 -4.56 4.81 11.75
CA GLY A 100 -4.92 4.46 13.12
C GLY A 100 -3.72 4.48 14.07
N HIS A 101 -3.92 3.97 15.29
CA HIS A 101 -2.81 3.83 16.23
C HIS A 101 -1.80 2.78 15.76
N GLY A 102 -0.53 3.12 15.92
CA GLY A 102 0.59 2.19 15.74
C GLY A 102 1.11 1.68 17.08
N MET A 103 1.73 0.52 17.06
CA MET A 103 2.49 -0.05 18.15
C MET A 103 3.91 -0.40 17.66
N PRO A 104 4.89 -0.62 18.56
CA PRO A 104 6.27 -0.91 18.15
C PRO A 104 6.43 -2.11 17.20
N SER A 105 5.48 -3.04 17.22
CA SER A 105 5.51 -4.27 16.41
C SER A 105 4.51 -4.31 15.27
N GLY A 106 3.67 -3.28 15.06
CA GLY A 106 2.63 -3.30 14.04
C GLY A 106 1.55 -2.23 14.18
N PHE A 107 0.34 -2.58 13.80
CA PHE A 107 -0.83 -1.72 13.76
C PHE A 107 -1.89 -2.19 14.75
N CYS A 108 -2.55 -1.24 15.43
CA CYS A 108 -3.64 -1.50 16.34
C CYS A 108 -4.94 -1.70 15.57
N CYS A 109 -5.50 -2.91 15.57
CA CYS A 109 -6.83 -3.14 15.02
C CYS A 109 -7.91 -2.75 16.04
N HIS A 110 -9.19 -2.65 15.60
CA HIS A 110 -10.30 -2.25 16.47
C HIS A 110 -10.42 -3.11 17.75
N ASP A 111 -10.14 -4.40 17.64
CA ASP A 111 -10.21 -5.40 18.72
C ASP A 111 -8.90 -5.52 19.52
N ILE A 112 -8.04 -4.50 19.50
CA ILE A 112 -6.78 -4.50 20.24
C ILE A 112 -7.05 -4.62 21.76
N VAL A 113 -6.37 -5.55 22.39
CA VAL A 113 -6.33 -5.67 23.85
C VAL A 113 -4.88 -5.53 24.26
N TYR A 114 -4.52 -4.39 24.83
CA TYR A 114 -3.14 -4.02 25.06
C TYR A 114 -2.32 -4.11 23.75
N THR A 115 -1.03 -4.04 23.79
CA THR A 115 -0.17 -4.08 22.58
C THR A 115 0.03 -5.48 21.97
N GLN A 116 -0.71 -6.50 22.46
CA GLN A 116 -0.40 -7.91 22.15
C GLN A 116 -1.22 -8.48 20.98
N THR A 117 -2.33 -7.84 20.58
CA THR A 117 -3.29 -8.42 19.62
C THR A 117 -3.42 -7.64 18.30
N GLY A 118 -2.49 -6.74 18.01
CA GLY A 118 -2.50 -6.00 16.75
C GLY A 118 -2.01 -6.80 15.55
N LEU A 119 -2.17 -6.26 14.36
CA LEU A 119 -1.60 -6.79 13.13
C LEU A 119 -0.09 -6.51 13.13
N THR A 120 0.70 -7.55 13.33
CA THR A 120 2.17 -7.37 13.45
C THR A 120 2.86 -7.32 12.09
N TYR A 121 4.05 -6.75 12.08
CA TYR A 121 4.91 -6.76 10.88
C TYR A 121 5.35 -8.16 10.49
N THR A 122 5.49 -9.06 11.46
CA THR A 122 5.75 -10.47 11.21
C THR A 122 4.59 -11.12 10.48
N ASP A 123 3.34 -10.80 10.86
CA ASP A 123 2.15 -11.25 10.13
C ASP A 123 2.20 -10.77 8.67
N MET A 124 2.47 -9.49 8.46
CA MET A 124 2.55 -8.92 7.12
C MET A 124 3.70 -9.49 6.29
N GLN A 125 4.89 -9.66 6.87
CA GLN A 125 6.01 -10.29 6.19
C GLN A 125 5.68 -11.73 5.78
N SER A 126 4.99 -12.48 6.64
CA SER A 126 4.57 -13.86 6.35
C SER A 126 3.56 -13.90 5.20
N LEU A 127 2.56 -13.01 5.21
CA LEU A 127 1.58 -12.87 4.12
C LEU A 127 2.26 -12.52 2.80
N PHE A 128 3.10 -11.49 2.80
CA PHE A 128 3.77 -11.03 1.58
C PHE A 128 4.84 -11.99 1.06
N LYS A 129 5.41 -12.84 1.91
CA LYS A 129 6.31 -13.92 1.47
C LYS A 129 5.57 -14.97 0.63
N GLY A 130 4.31 -15.25 0.95
CA GLY A 130 3.45 -16.16 0.19
C GLY A 130 2.75 -15.54 -1.00
N CYS A 131 2.75 -14.21 -1.13
CA CYS A 131 2.09 -13.46 -2.19
C CYS A 131 2.94 -13.43 -3.46
N LYS A 132 2.37 -13.81 -4.60
CA LYS A 132 3.05 -13.83 -5.91
C LYS A 132 3.24 -12.45 -6.51
N ALA A 133 2.40 -11.46 -6.14
CA ALA A 133 2.40 -10.12 -6.72
C ALA A 133 3.83 -9.57 -6.88
N LYS A 134 4.09 -8.90 -8.01
CA LYS A 134 5.38 -8.28 -8.32
C LYS A 134 5.72 -7.20 -7.31
N ASN A 135 4.79 -6.29 -7.07
CA ASN A 135 4.97 -5.16 -6.17
C ASN A 135 4.00 -5.25 -4.98
N LYS A 136 4.51 -4.99 -3.80
CA LYS A 136 3.73 -4.93 -2.56
C LYS A 136 4.04 -3.61 -1.87
N MET A 137 3.00 -2.85 -1.56
CA MET A 137 3.12 -1.52 -0.98
C MET A 137 2.35 -1.46 0.32
N VAL A 138 2.96 -0.87 1.33
CA VAL A 138 2.34 -0.59 2.62
C VAL A 138 2.43 0.91 2.86
N TYR A 139 1.30 1.57 2.89
CA TYR A 139 1.16 2.97 3.29
C TYR A 139 0.53 3.01 4.67
N ALA A 140 1.14 3.73 5.63
CA ALA A 140 0.53 3.82 6.94
C ALA A 140 0.64 5.23 7.53
N ASP A 141 -0.52 5.77 7.92
CA ASP A 141 -0.64 6.97 8.73
C ASP A 141 -0.86 6.57 10.18
N SER A 142 0.24 6.38 10.90
CA SER A 142 0.22 5.93 12.29
C SER A 142 1.46 6.38 13.06
N CYS A 143 1.30 6.57 14.38
CA CYS A 143 2.42 6.85 15.29
C CYS A 143 3.38 5.66 15.37
N TYR A 144 4.63 5.89 15.73
CA TYR A 144 5.67 4.86 15.97
C TYR A 144 5.96 3.93 14.78
N SER A 145 5.42 4.21 13.62
CA SER A 145 5.56 3.36 12.43
C SER A 145 7.01 3.19 11.97
N GLY A 146 7.90 4.13 12.29
CA GLY A 146 9.32 4.06 11.93
C GLY A 146 10.19 3.12 12.77
N LYS A 147 9.70 2.50 13.86
CA LYS A 147 10.44 1.47 14.64
C LYS A 147 10.64 0.15 13.86
N LEU A 148 10.04 0.05 12.72
CA LEU A 148 10.07 -1.05 11.79
C LEU A 148 11.36 -1.28 11.04
N ARG A 149 12.34 -0.42 11.16
CA ARG A 149 13.59 -0.67 10.47
C ARG A 149 14.20 -1.98 10.99
N PRO A 150 14.30 -3.03 10.18
CA PRO A 150 15.29 -4.06 10.44
C PRO A 150 16.63 -3.33 10.56
N SER A 151 17.39 -3.60 11.61
CA SER A 151 18.77 -3.13 11.74
C SER A 151 19.58 -3.74 10.58
N GLY A 152 19.67 -3.04 9.45
CA GLY A 152 20.34 -3.52 8.26
C GLY A 152 20.22 -2.56 7.10
N ARG A 153 21.36 -2.12 6.61
CA ARG A 153 21.60 -1.26 5.45
C ARG A 153 20.58 -1.42 4.32
N ARG A 154 20.28 -0.31 3.61
CA ARG A 154 19.84 -0.32 2.22
C ARG A 154 20.72 -1.31 1.43
N SER A 155 20.17 -2.45 1.09
CA SER A 155 20.82 -3.41 0.22
C SER A 155 20.17 -3.35 -1.15
N GLY A 156 20.75 -2.56 -2.03
CA GLY A 156 20.53 -2.69 -3.46
C GLY A 156 21.17 -3.98 -3.95
N SER A 157 20.51 -5.10 -3.81
CA SER A 157 20.83 -6.30 -4.58
C SER A 157 19.54 -7.03 -4.90
N ALA A 158 19.24 -7.07 -6.19
CA ALA A 158 18.13 -7.79 -6.80
C ALA A 158 18.31 -9.31 -6.63
N GLY A 159 17.97 -9.82 -5.46
CA GLY A 159 17.77 -11.25 -5.27
C GLY A 159 16.28 -11.55 -5.42
N LYS A 160 15.91 -12.64 -6.07
CA LYS A 160 14.59 -13.20 -6.44
C LYS A 160 13.43 -13.17 -5.42
N LYS A 161 13.29 -12.12 -4.59
CA LYS A 161 12.17 -11.93 -3.66
C LYS A 161 11.37 -10.72 -4.11
N SER A 162 10.06 -10.88 -4.23
CA SER A 162 9.14 -9.80 -4.58
C SER A 162 9.41 -8.55 -3.73
N PRO A 163 9.52 -7.38 -4.34
CA PRO A 163 9.76 -6.14 -3.61
C PRO A 163 8.59 -5.81 -2.68
N VAL A 164 8.90 -5.27 -1.50
CA VAL A 164 7.91 -4.71 -0.56
C VAL A 164 8.37 -3.31 -0.20
N MET A 165 7.51 -2.34 -0.45
CA MET A 165 7.73 -0.95 -0.07
C MET A 165 6.88 -0.61 1.15
N PHE A 166 7.51 -0.05 2.17
CA PHE A 166 6.83 0.55 3.32
C PHE A 166 7.02 2.05 3.27
N PHE A 167 5.93 2.79 3.22
CA PHE A 167 5.93 4.25 3.29
C PHE A 167 5.05 4.69 4.46
N LEU A 168 5.68 5.22 5.49
CA LEU A 168 5.10 5.46 6.80
C LEU A 168 5.13 6.95 7.12
N SER A 169 4.11 7.39 7.84
CA SER A 169 3.85 8.81 8.11
C SER A 169 4.90 9.49 8.98
N SER A 170 5.61 8.75 9.85
CA SER A 170 6.51 9.33 10.84
C SER A 170 7.66 8.41 11.20
N ARG A 171 8.69 8.97 11.84
CA ARG A 171 9.77 8.22 12.50
C ARG A 171 9.27 7.54 13.77
N SER A 172 10.11 6.65 14.30
CA SER A 172 9.78 5.81 15.47
C SER A 172 9.48 6.56 16.77
N ASN A 173 9.85 7.83 16.87
CA ASN A 173 9.69 8.70 18.03
C ASN A 173 8.78 9.91 17.75
N GLU A 174 8.08 9.90 16.62
CA GLU A 174 7.20 10.98 16.20
C GLU A 174 5.75 10.54 16.18
N THR A 175 4.85 11.50 16.40
CA THR A 175 3.41 11.32 16.33
C THR A 175 2.89 11.78 14.96
N SER A 176 2.00 11.02 14.35
CA SER A 176 1.22 11.48 13.19
C SER A 176 0.30 12.62 13.62
N ILE A 177 0.17 13.62 12.76
CA ILE A 177 -0.58 14.84 13.02
C ILE A 177 -1.85 14.85 12.17
N GLU A 178 -2.97 15.21 12.79
CA GLU A 178 -4.26 15.42 12.12
C GLU A 178 -4.45 16.89 11.75
N MET A 179 -4.97 17.15 10.54
CA MET A 179 -5.38 18.47 10.05
C MET A 179 -6.89 18.62 10.14
N LYS A 180 -7.39 19.31 11.14
CA LYS A 180 -8.84 19.50 11.38
C LYS A 180 -9.55 20.16 10.19
N GLU A 181 -8.94 21.17 9.57
CA GLU A 181 -9.50 21.90 8.42
C GLU A 181 -9.65 20.99 7.17
N LYS A 182 -8.86 19.96 7.05
CA LYS A 182 -8.90 18.98 5.95
C LYS A 182 -9.59 17.69 6.31
N GLN A 183 -9.88 17.50 7.60
CA GLN A 183 -10.42 16.26 8.15
C GLN A 183 -9.61 15.03 7.70
N ASN A 184 -8.28 15.12 7.86
CA ASN A 184 -7.32 14.10 7.45
C ASN A 184 -6.07 14.11 8.36
N GLY A 185 -5.37 12.98 8.39
CA GLY A 185 -3.97 12.96 8.72
C GLY A 185 -3.14 13.76 7.70
N VAL A 186 -2.12 14.46 8.17
CA VAL A 186 -1.23 15.26 7.30
C VAL A 186 -0.59 14.39 6.22
N PHE A 187 -0.11 13.22 6.59
CA PHE A 187 0.52 12.30 5.65
C PHE A 187 -0.47 11.82 4.60
N THR A 188 -1.65 11.35 5.01
CA THR A 188 -2.68 10.84 4.09
C THR A 188 -3.14 11.90 3.11
N TYR A 189 -3.35 13.14 3.57
CA TYR A 189 -3.74 14.24 2.70
C TYR A 189 -2.75 14.43 1.55
N TYR A 190 -1.45 14.47 1.86
CA TYR A 190 -0.43 14.65 0.83
C TYR A 190 -0.13 13.38 0.04
N LEU A 191 -0.29 12.19 0.63
CA LEU A 191 -0.18 10.92 -0.09
C LEU A 191 -1.23 10.82 -1.20
N VAL A 192 -2.51 11.05 -0.86
CA VAL A 192 -3.61 11.02 -1.83
C VAL A 192 -3.39 12.08 -2.92
N LYS A 193 -3.04 13.31 -2.55
CA LYS A 193 -2.75 14.38 -3.49
C LYS A 193 -1.58 14.04 -4.42
N GLY A 194 -0.52 13.46 -3.87
CA GLY A 194 0.65 13.02 -4.63
C GLY A 194 0.30 11.93 -5.63
N LEU A 195 -0.37 10.86 -5.18
CA LEU A 195 -0.80 9.75 -6.05
C LEU A 195 -1.85 10.16 -7.10
N SER A 196 -2.58 11.28 -6.86
CA SER A 196 -3.49 11.86 -7.84
C SER A 196 -2.81 12.78 -8.87
N GLY A 197 -1.47 12.82 -8.93
CA GLY A 197 -0.72 13.53 -9.95
C GLY A 197 0.23 14.62 -9.44
N ALA A 198 0.05 15.14 -8.21
CA ALA A 198 0.89 16.23 -7.73
C ALA A 198 2.36 15.83 -7.47
N ALA A 199 2.67 14.54 -7.47
CA ALA A 199 4.02 14.03 -7.33
C ALA A 199 4.72 13.75 -8.67
N ASP A 200 3.99 13.78 -9.80
CA ASP A 200 4.53 13.61 -11.13
C ASP A 200 5.40 14.81 -11.51
N SER A 201 6.69 14.71 -11.24
CA SER A 201 7.63 15.83 -11.36
C SER A 201 8.19 15.99 -12.76
N ASN A 202 8.17 14.92 -13.56
CA ASN A 202 8.70 14.88 -14.92
C ASN A 202 7.59 14.91 -15.99
N HIS A 203 6.31 14.87 -15.57
CA HIS A 203 5.12 14.91 -16.42
C HIS A 203 5.02 13.75 -17.41
N ASP A 204 5.50 12.56 -17.01
CA ASP A 204 5.43 11.34 -17.83
C ASP A 204 4.18 10.50 -17.57
N LYS A 205 3.28 10.96 -16.68
CA LYS A 205 2.05 10.31 -16.24
C LYS A 205 2.26 9.06 -15.36
N PHE A 206 3.47 8.80 -14.95
CA PHE A 206 3.79 7.75 -13.98
C PHE A 206 4.31 8.39 -12.69
N ILE A 207 3.90 7.87 -11.58
CA ILE A 207 4.45 8.28 -10.28
C ILE A 207 5.33 7.15 -9.77
N THR A 208 6.59 7.45 -9.57
CA THR A 208 7.58 6.51 -9.04
C THR A 208 7.65 6.57 -7.51
N ALA A 209 8.24 5.52 -6.91
CA ALA A 209 8.50 5.49 -5.47
C ALA A 209 9.35 6.69 -5.00
N LYS A 210 10.30 7.13 -5.82
CA LYS A 210 11.14 8.28 -5.53
C LYS A 210 10.34 9.58 -5.55
N GLU A 211 9.49 9.79 -6.54
CA GLU A 211 8.69 11.01 -6.69
C GLU A 211 7.67 11.15 -5.56
N ILE A 212 6.90 10.08 -5.28
CA ILE A 212 5.93 10.14 -4.17
C ILE A 212 6.61 10.38 -2.83
N PHE A 213 7.79 9.78 -2.60
CA PHE A 213 8.53 10.02 -1.36
C PHE A 213 9.01 11.46 -1.24
N HIS A 214 9.59 12.02 -2.28
CA HIS A 214 10.09 13.40 -2.28
C HIS A 214 8.94 14.38 -2.06
N TYR A 215 7.85 14.23 -2.83
CA TYR A 215 6.68 15.10 -2.71
C TYR A 215 6.08 15.04 -1.30
N VAL A 216 5.69 13.86 -0.83
CA VAL A 216 5.02 13.69 0.47
C VAL A 216 5.93 14.11 1.61
N SER A 217 7.22 13.73 1.59
CA SER A 217 8.16 14.09 2.64
C SER A 217 8.35 15.60 2.74
N TYR A 218 8.45 16.29 1.62
CA TYR A 218 8.56 17.75 1.61
C TYR A 218 7.30 18.40 2.19
N GLN A 219 6.14 18.06 1.66
CA GLN A 219 4.86 18.65 2.05
C GLN A 219 4.51 18.39 3.53
N VAL A 220 4.70 17.16 3.99
CA VAL A 220 4.42 16.79 5.39
C VAL A 220 5.34 17.54 6.35
N LYS A 221 6.64 17.65 6.06
CA LYS A 221 7.57 18.43 6.87
C LYS A 221 7.15 19.90 6.99
N GLN A 222 6.77 20.52 5.86
CA GLN A 222 6.32 21.91 5.86
C GLN A 222 5.01 22.06 6.67
N ALA A 223 3.98 21.27 6.36
CA ALA A 223 2.68 21.36 7.02
C ALA A 223 2.74 21.06 8.53
N SER A 224 3.61 20.14 8.93
CA SER A 224 3.81 19.77 10.33
C SER A 224 4.75 20.70 11.10
N ARG A 225 5.33 21.71 10.46
CA ARG A 225 6.40 22.56 11.02
C ARG A 225 7.57 21.73 11.56
N GLN A 226 8.06 20.78 10.72
CA GLN A 226 9.17 19.86 11.01
C GLN A 226 8.92 18.89 12.19
N ARG A 227 7.65 18.65 12.58
CA ARG A 227 7.33 17.72 13.68
C ARG A 227 7.04 16.29 13.21
N GLN A 228 6.81 16.10 11.89
CA GLN A 228 6.52 14.79 11.31
C GLN A 228 7.42 14.56 10.09
N HIS A 229 8.11 13.43 10.07
CA HIS A 229 9.06 13.08 9.02
C HIS A 229 8.70 11.71 8.43
N PRO A 230 8.04 11.67 7.29
CA PRO A 230 7.75 10.42 6.60
C PRO A 230 9.03 9.61 6.32
N VAL A 231 8.92 8.30 6.41
CA VAL A 231 10.02 7.39 6.13
C VAL A 231 9.60 6.32 5.13
N MET A 232 10.50 6.00 4.20
CA MET A 232 10.29 4.94 3.23
C MET A 232 11.43 3.94 3.28
N TRP A 233 11.11 2.65 3.24
CA TRP A 233 12.09 1.58 3.27
C TRP A 233 11.52 0.28 2.68
N GLY A 234 12.40 -0.67 2.34
CA GLY A 234 12.01 -1.96 1.78
C GLY A 234 12.96 -2.43 0.68
N LYS A 235 12.51 -3.42 -0.08
CA LYS A 235 13.21 -3.95 -1.25
C LYS A 235 12.44 -3.56 -2.50
N PHE A 236 12.72 -2.41 -3.03
CA PHE A 236 12.13 -1.85 -4.25
C PHE A 236 13.15 -0.95 -4.95
N ALA A 237 12.93 -0.69 -6.23
CA ALA A 237 13.71 0.26 -7.00
C ALA A 237 13.12 1.69 -6.85
N ASP A 238 13.95 2.70 -6.96
CA ASP A 238 13.52 4.11 -6.87
C ASP A 238 12.55 4.49 -8.00
N ASP A 239 12.67 3.84 -9.15
CA ASP A 239 11.83 3.99 -10.35
C ASP A 239 10.61 3.04 -10.37
N MET A 240 10.36 2.30 -9.28
CA MET A 240 9.15 1.47 -9.15
C MET A 240 7.91 2.35 -9.28
N ILE A 241 7.05 2.05 -10.27
CA ILE A 241 5.78 2.76 -10.48
C ILE A 241 4.82 2.44 -9.33
N VAL A 242 4.27 3.47 -8.71
CA VAL A 242 3.29 3.39 -7.61
C VAL A 242 1.91 3.89 -8.00
N ALA A 243 1.79 4.67 -9.07
CA ALA A 243 0.53 5.09 -9.67
C ALA A 243 0.72 5.44 -11.16
N CYS A 244 -0.36 5.28 -11.94
CA CYS A 244 -0.46 5.72 -13.32
C CYS A 244 -1.57 6.78 -13.43
N LEU A 245 -1.32 7.86 -14.16
CA LEU A 245 -2.27 8.94 -14.38
C LEU A 245 -2.96 8.75 -15.73
N ASN A 246 -4.28 8.88 -15.74
CA ASN A 246 -5.10 8.81 -16.97
C ASN A 246 -4.93 10.03 -17.87
#